data_642f2da2eeb5d156ad6c750b5737d8a2
#
_entry.id   642f2da2eeb5d156ad6c750b5737d8a2
#
_cell.length_a   1.000
_cell.length_b   1.000
_cell.length_c   1.000
_cell.angle_alpha   90.00
_cell.angle_beta   90.00
_cell.angle_gamma   90.00
#
_symmetry.space_group_name_H-M   'P 1'
#
loop_
_entity.id
_entity.type
_entity.pdbx_description
1 polymer ?
#
loop_
_entity_poly.entity_id
_entity_poly.type
_entity_poly.pdbx_seq_one_letter_code
_entity_poly.pdbx_strand_id
1 'polypeptide(L)'
;MKKLMELMAEELASAFEKAGYNPEYGKVTVSNRPDLCEFQCNGAMAGAKAYKKAPFMIADDVVAYLKDSQIFAMAEVVKPGFINLQVKEEFLADYLKKMAADEKYSVKTAEKPKTIIIDYGRPNVAKPLHVGHLRSAIIGESIKRIGRFVGHKVIGDVHLGDWGLQMGLIITELKHRKPELVYFDDTYEGEYPKEAPFTISELEEIYPCASGKSKEDEEYRNEALEATHQLQQGKPGYMALWNHIMQVSVTDLKRNYANLNVSFDLWKKESDAQPYIPDMVQKMKDQGFAYEDQGALVVDVKEESDTKEIPPCMLLKSDGASLYTTTDLATIVERVKLFDPDEILYVVDKRQELHFIQVFRCARKTGLVKPETKLSFLGFGTMNGKDGKPFKTREGGVMRLENLIADIDEEMFHKIVENRSVKDQDAKETAEIVGLSAIKYGDLSNQATKDYVFDIDRFTSFEGNTGPYILYTIVRIKSILNRYKEEGGNLEAGEILPAVNASQKNLMLELTKFGSTIENAFEEKAPHKICAYIYEVSNAFNSFYHETKILSEENQAQKESFLKLLGLTKDILETSIDLLGFSAPDRM
;
A
#
# COMPACT_ATOMS: atom_id res chain seq x y z
N MET A 1 17.25 2.93 -17.08
CA MET A 1 18.72 3.15 -16.92
C MET A 1 19.28 2.38 -15.71
N LYS A 2 20.63 2.23 -15.58
CA LYS A 2 21.24 1.66 -14.36
C LYS A 2 21.19 2.66 -13.21
N LYS A 3 21.05 2.16 -11.97
CA LYS A 3 21.08 3.00 -10.76
C LYS A 3 22.50 3.48 -10.45
N LEU A 4 22.64 4.62 -9.77
CA LEU A 4 23.94 5.18 -9.39
C LEU A 4 24.79 4.17 -8.62
N MET A 5 24.23 3.50 -7.61
CA MET A 5 24.94 2.49 -6.83
C MET A 5 25.37 1.26 -7.64
N GLU A 6 24.62 0.88 -8.68
CA GLU A 6 25.00 -0.21 -9.60
C GLU A 6 26.23 0.18 -10.41
N LEU A 7 26.27 1.42 -10.94
CA LEU A 7 27.42 1.92 -11.69
C LEU A 7 28.69 1.99 -10.81
N MET A 8 28.54 2.46 -9.59
CA MET A 8 29.66 2.49 -8.61
C MET A 8 30.14 1.08 -8.27
N ALA A 9 29.23 0.14 -8.05
CA ALA A 9 29.57 -1.24 -7.73
C ALA A 9 30.27 -1.94 -8.90
N GLU A 10 29.90 -1.69 -10.14
CA GLU A 10 30.57 -2.21 -11.34
C GLU A 10 32.02 -1.71 -11.44
N GLU A 11 32.26 -0.42 -11.17
CA GLU A 11 33.62 0.14 -11.20
C GLU A 11 34.47 -0.43 -10.08
N LEU A 12 33.92 -0.57 -8.87
CA LEU A 12 34.61 -1.22 -7.74
C LEU A 12 34.89 -2.69 -8.02
N ALA A 13 33.93 -3.44 -8.57
CA ALA A 13 34.12 -4.83 -8.96
C ALA A 13 35.30 -4.98 -9.95
N SER A 14 35.36 -4.10 -10.94
CA SER A 14 36.51 -4.03 -11.87
C SER A 14 37.83 -3.72 -11.18
N ALA A 15 37.82 -2.81 -10.20
CA ALA A 15 39.02 -2.47 -9.42
C ALA A 15 39.49 -3.65 -8.52
N PHE A 16 38.57 -4.37 -7.88
CA PHE A 16 38.88 -5.59 -7.13
C PHE A 16 39.50 -6.65 -8.04
N GLU A 17 38.91 -6.90 -9.22
CA GLU A 17 39.41 -7.87 -10.21
C GLU A 17 40.82 -7.51 -10.68
N LYS A 18 41.05 -6.26 -11.05
CA LYS A 18 42.38 -5.77 -11.48
C LYS A 18 43.43 -5.89 -10.36
N ALA A 19 43.01 -5.75 -9.12
CA ALA A 19 43.87 -5.93 -7.95
C ALA A 19 44.10 -7.43 -7.61
N GLY A 20 43.50 -8.37 -8.33
CA GLY A 20 43.62 -9.82 -8.12
C GLY A 20 42.68 -10.39 -7.06
N TYR A 21 41.57 -9.70 -6.78
CA TYR A 21 40.56 -10.10 -5.82
C TYR A 21 39.24 -10.42 -6.50
N ASN A 22 38.34 -11.14 -5.78
CA ASN A 22 37.01 -11.45 -6.30
C ASN A 22 36.18 -10.16 -6.49
N PRO A 23 35.63 -9.92 -7.73
CA PRO A 23 34.81 -8.74 -8.03
C PRO A 23 33.52 -8.63 -7.17
N GLU A 24 33.02 -9.73 -6.61
CA GLU A 24 31.84 -9.72 -5.73
C GLU A 24 32.02 -8.87 -4.45
N TYR A 25 33.26 -8.55 -4.08
CA TYR A 25 33.56 -7.64 -2.98
C TYR A 25 33.30 -6.15 -3.31
N GLY A 26 33.07 -5.81 -4.58
CA GLY A 26 32.81 -4.43 -5.04
C GLY A 26 31.44 -3.86 -4.66
N LYS A 27 30.84 -4.30 -3.57
CA LYS A 27 29.51 -3.84 -3.13
C LYS A 27 29.61 -2.46 -2.46
N VAL A 28 28.64 -1.58 -2.82
CA VAL A 28 28.53 -0.22 -2.30
C VAL A 28 27.34 -0.11 -1.37
N THR A 29 27.51 0.61 -0.28
CA THR A 29 26.44 1.01 0.65
C THR A 29 26.46 2.52 0.87
N VAL A 30 25.32 3.10 1.24
CA VAL A 30 25.25 4.48 1.70
C VAL A 30 26.02 4.56 3.03
N SER A 31 26.83 5.62 3.19
CA SER A 31 27.60 5.81 4.40
C SER A 31 26.71 6.14 5.61
N ASN A 32 27.02 5.57 6.76
CA ASN A 32 26.43 5.97 8.04
C ASN A 32 27.09 7.24 8.64
N ARG A 33 28.12 7.75 7.98
CA ARG A 33 28.89 8.93 8.36
C ARG A 33 28.98 9.92 7.18
N PRO A 34 27.83 10.59 6.87
CA PRO A 34 27.76 11.54 5.75
C PRO A 34 28.74 12.72 5.90
N ASP A 35 29.20 12.98 7.11
CA ASP A 35 30.26 13.95 7.42
C ASP A 35 31.63 13.53 6.88
N LEU A 36 31.87 12.25 6.61
CA LEU A 36 33.13 11.71 6.13
C LEU A 36 33.07 11.31 4.65
N CYS A 37 32.00 10.67 4.22
CA CYS A 37 31.84 10.19 2.86
C CYS A 37 30.37 9.97 2.53
N GLU A 38 30.05 9.93 1.25
CA GLU A 38 28.69 9.71 0.73
C GLU A 38 28.34 8.22 0.69
N PHE A 39 29.31 7.41 0.26
CA PHE A 39 29.17 5.96 0.12
C PHE A 39 30.39 5.24 0.69
N GLN A 40 30.25 3.93 0.88
CA GLN A 40 31.31 3.10 1.45
C GLN A 40 31.30 1.70 0.82
N CYS A 41 32.51 1.16 0.61
CA CYS A 41 32.69 -0.25 0.28
C CYS A 41 33.42 -0.98 1.41
N ASN A 42 32.83 -2.09 1.86
CA ASN A 42 33.36 -2.90 2.96
C ASN A 42 33.96 -4.23 2.46
N GLY A 43 34.10 -4.39 1.15
CA GLY A 43 34.53 -5.65 0.51
C GLY A 43 35.92 -6.14 0.92
N ALA A 44 36.85 -5.21 1.19
CA ALA A 44 38.18 -5.55 1.66
C ALA A 44 38.18 -6.29 3.02
N MET A 45 37.28 -5.92 3.92
CA MET A 45 37.12 -6.62 5.20
C MET A 45 36.54 -8.02 5.01
N ALA A 46 35.54 -8.17 4.09
CA ALA A 46 34.96 -9.46 3.78
C ALA A 46 35.99 -10.42 3.13
N GLY A 47 36.85 -9.89 2.26
CA GLY A 47 37.90 -10.67 1.58
C GLY A 47 39.11 -11.04 2.42
N ALA A 48 39.37 -10.35 3.54
CA ALA A 48 40.61 -10.47 4.32
C ALA A 48 40.94 -11.92 4.73
N LYS A 49 39.93 -12.68 5.15
CA LYS A 49 40.10 -14.09 5.54
C LYS A 49 40.46 -14.99 4.36
N ALA A 50 39.79 -14.76 3.22
CA ALA A 50 39.99 -15.56 2.00
C ALA A 50 41.40 -15.37 1.44
N TYR A 51 41.91 -14.15 1.46
CA TYR A 51 43.23 -13.80 0.91
C TYR A 51 44.35 -13.79 1.95
N LYS A 52 44.04 -14.09 3.22
CA LYS A 52 45.01 -14.08 4.33
C LYS A 52 45.82 -12.78 4.36
N LYS A 53 45.21 -11.65 4.11
CA LYS A 53 45.80 -10.32 3.98
C LYS A 53 45.06 -9.33 4.85
N ALA A 54 45.73 -8.35 5.42
CA ALA A 54 45.07 -7.33 6.22
C ALA A 54 44.09 -6.52 5.37
N PRO A 55 42.84 -6.24 5.86
CA PRO A 55 41.82 -5.56 5.08
C PRO A 55 42.26 -4.24 4.46
N PHE A 56 43.01 -3.41 5.22
CA PHE A 56 43.51 -2.12 4.71
C PHE A 56 44.49 -2.29 3.53
N MET A 57 45.28 -3.37 3.49
CA MET A 57 46.19 -3.64 2.37
C MET A 57 45.42 -4.04 1.11
N ILE A 58 44.33 -4.81 1.25
CA ILE A 58 43.41 -5.12 0.13
C ILE A 58 42.75 -3.83 -0.38
N ALA A 59 42.29 -2.98 0.54
CA ALA A 59 41.68 -1.71 0.20
C ALA A 59 42.64 -0.77 -0.54
N ASP A 60 43.91 -0.69 -0.08
CA ASP A 60 44.96 0.11 -0.73
C ASP A 60 45.25 -0.39 -2.17
N ASP A 61 45.36 -1.72 -2.37
CA ASP A 61 45.54 -2.29 -3.69
C ASP A 61 44.36 -1.93 -4.64
N VAL A 62 43.10 -1.98 -4.14
CA VAL A 62 41.90 -1.69 -4.93
C VAL A 62 41.83 -0.19 -5.26
N VAL A 63 42.06 0.69 -4.28
CA VAL A 63 42.00 2.15 -4.47
C VAL A 63 43.02 2.63 -5.50
N ALA A 64 44.18 1.93 -5.62
CA ALA A 64 45.16 2.25 -6.66
C ALA A 64 44.58 2.24 -8.09
N TYR A 65 43.58 1.42 -8.35
CA TYR A 65 42.88 1.32 -9.65
C TYR A 65 41.70 2.29 -9.79
N LEU A 66 41.37 3.08 -8.76
CA LEU A 66 40.31 4.08 -8.79
C LEU A 66 40.81 5.53 -8.99
N LYS A 67 42.13 5.74 -9.12
CA LYS A 67 42.71 7.07 -9.25
C LYS A 67 42.21 7.87 -10.44
N ASP A 68 41.94 7.20 -11.56
CA ASP A 68 41.44 7.81 -12.79
C ASP A 68 39.93 7.59 -12.99
N SER A 69 39.20 7.29 -11.90
CA SER A 69 37.76 7.07 -11.91
C SER A 69 37.02 8.27 -12.53
N GLN A 70 36.04 7.97 -13.37
CA GLN A 70 35.13 9.01 -13.87
C GLN A 70 33.95 9.22 -12.89
N ILE A 71 33.71 8.27 -11.98
CA ILE A 71 32.60 8.28 -11.00
C ILE A 71 33.06 8.94 -9.69
N PHE A 72 34.22 8.54 -9.17
CA PHE A 72 34.64 8.94 -7.83
C PHE A 72 35.53 10.18 -7.84
N ALA A 73 35.12 11.20 -7.08
CA ALA A 73 35.99 12.34 -6.72
C ALA A 73 36.98 11.96 -5.64
N MET A 74 36.56 11.07 -4.73
CA MET A 74 37.38 10.55 -3.65
C MET A 74 37.15 9.05 -3.48
N ALA A 75 38.24 8.29 -3.36
CA ALA A 75 38.26 6.91 -2.91
C ALA A 75 39.41 6.77 -1.90
N GLU A 76 39.09 6.71 -0.61
CA GLU A 76 40.06 6.76 0.48
C GLU A 76 39.93 5.53 1.38
N VAL A 77 41.09 4.95 1.74
CA VAL A 77 41.14 3.82 2.65
C VAL A 77 41.13 4.29 4.10
N VAL A 78 40.14 3.81 4.85
CA VAL A 78 40.00 4.06 6.28
C VAL A 78 40.12 2.74 7.05
N LYS A 79 41.02 2.70 8.03
CA LYS A 79 41.23 1.48 8.85
C LYS A 79 39.93 1.08 9.57
N PRO A 80 39.62 -0.23 9.66
CA PRO A 80 40.52 -1.35 9.35
C PRO A 80 40.58 -1.80 7.88
N GLY A 81 39.73 -1.24 6.96
CA GLY A 81 39.69 -1.62 5.55
C GLY A 81 38.45 -1.15 4.85
N PHE A 82 37.85 -0.04 5.32
CA PHE A 82 36.78 0.66 4.62
C PHE A 82 37.34 1.45 3.44
N ILE A 83 36.62 1.48 2.33
CA ILE A 83 36.87 2.40 1.23
C ILE A 83 35.76 3.43 1.25
N ASN A 84 36.10 4.64 1.68
CA ASN A 84 35.19 5.78 1.68
C ASN A 84 35.15 6.41 0.29
N LEU A 85 33.96 6.74 -0.18
CA LEU A 85 33.71 7.17 -1.56
C LEU A 85 32.91 8.48 -1.59
N GLN A 86 33.30 9.38 -2.49
CA GLN A 86 32.51 10.56 -2.87
C GLN A 86 32.36 10.56 -4.39
N VAL A 87 31.16 10.91 -4.87
CA VAL A 87 30.84 10.97 -6.29
C VAL A 87 31.29 12.33 -6.88
N LYS A 88 31.82 12.31 -8.10
CA LYS A 88 32.12 13.53 -8.86
C LYS A 88 30.82 14.30 -9.16
N GLU A 89 30.85 15.61 -9.00
CA GLU A 89 29.69 16.47 -9.22
C GLU A 89 29.29 16.49 -10.69
N GLU A 90 30.25 16.45 -11.63
CA GLU A 90 30.01 16.33 -13.06
C GLU A 90 29.32 15.00 -13.41
N PHE A 91 29.78 13.91 -12.84
CA PHE A 91 29.15 12.60 -13.05
C PHE A 91 27.73 12.57 -12.51
N LEU A 92 27.53 13.11 -11.32
CA LEU A 92 26.20 13.20 -10.69
C LEU A 92 25.24 14.04 -11.50
N ALA A 93 25.69 15.20 -12.03
CA ALA A 93 24.90 16.05 -12.91
C ALA A 93 24.48 15.32 -14.19
N ASP A 94 25.41 14.65 -14.85
CA ASP A 94 25.12 13.85 -16.06
C ASP A 94 24.20 12.66 -15.78
N TYR A 95 24.32 12.03 -14.60
CA TYR A 95 23.42 10.99 -14.17
C TYR A 95 21.99 11.51 -14.03
N LEU A 96 21.81 12.65 -13.34
CA LEU A 96 20.48 13.26 -13.15
C LEU A 96 19.85 13.77 -14.44
N LYS A 97 20.63 14.26 -15.41
CA LYS A 97 20.10 14.60 -16.75
C LYS A 97 19.48 13.35 -17.41
N LYS A 98 20.19 12.21 -17.38
CA LYS A 98 19.69 10.93 -17.92
C LYS A 98 18.47 10.44 -17.15
N MET A 99 18.48 10.60 -15.83
CA MET A 99 17.36 10.23 -14.97
C MET A 99 16.12 11.09 -15.25
N ALA A 100 16.27 12.39 -15.48
CA ALA A 100 15.17 13.28 -15.83
C ALA A 100 14.56 12.97 -17.21
N ALA A 101 15.33 12.37 -18.11
CA ALA A 101 14.86 11.92 -19.42
C ALA A 101 14.25 10.50 -19.40
N ASP A 102 14.36 9.78 -18.30
CA ASP A 102 13.80 8.43 -18.11
C ASP A 102 12.38 8.54 -17.56
N GLU A 103 11.39 7.98 -18.27
CA GLU A 103 9.96 8.01 -17.88
C GLU A 103 9.67 7.47 -16.47
N LYS A 104 10.55 6.62 -15.95
CA LYS A 104 10.42 5.99 -14.63
C LYS A 104 11.55 6.33 -13.66
N TYR A 105 12.35 7.34 -13.96
CA TYR A 105 13.41 7.85 -13.09
C TYR A 105 14.31 6.75 -12.51
N SER A 106 14.86 5.89 -13.38
CA SER A 106 15.69 4.73 -13.08
C SER A 106 15.00 3.50 -12.44
N VAL A 107 13.69 3.49 -12.28
CA VAL A 107 12.97 2.27 -11.89
C VAL A 107 13.00 1.26 -13.02
N LYS A 108 13.48 0.04 -12.74
CA LYS A 108 13.48 -1.03 -13.73
C LYS A 108 12.08 -1.58 -13.95
N THR A 109 11.63 -1.60 -15.18
CA THR A 109 10.41 -2.32 -15.54
C THR A 109 10.67 -3.83 -15.49
N ALA A 110 9.74 -4.58 -14.90
CA ALA A 110 9.84 -6.03 -14.81
C ALA A 110 10.01 -6.67 -16.21
N GLU A 111 11.09 -7.42 -16.40
CA GLU A 111 11.36 -8.12 -17.65
C GLU A 111 10.32 -9.22 -17.93
N LYS A 112 9.82 -9.84 -16.87
CA LYS A 112 8.75 -10.84 -16.90
C LYS A 112 7.60 -10.35 -16.02
N PRO A 113 6.61 -9.62 -16.58
CA PRO A 113 5.45 -9.18 -15.86
C PRO A 113 4.69 -10.33 -15.22
N LYS A 114 4.40 -10.23 -13.94
CA LYS A 114 3.58 -11.20 -13.18
C LYS A 114 2.13 -10.73 -13.14
N THR A 115 1.20 -11.70 -13.10
CA THR A 115 -0.20 -11.44 -12.75
C THR A 115 -0.36 -11.60 -11.23
N ILE A 116 -0.69 -10.49 -10.55
CA ILE A 116 -0.80 -10.43 -9.10
C ILE A 116 -2.22 -10.00 -8.74
N ILE A 117 -2.90 -10.77 -7.92
CA ILE A 117 -4.19 -10.37 -7.35
C ILE A 117 -3.94 -9.88 -5.93
N ILE A 118 -4.44 -8.69 -5.61
CA ILE A 118 -4.42 -8.15 -4.25
C ILE A 118 -5.85 -8.15 -3.73
N ASP A 119 -6.07 -8.90 -2.66
CA ASP A 119 -7.31 -8.94 -1.91
C ASP A 119 -7.21 -7.95 -0.76
N TYR A 120 -7.98 -6.86 -0.82
CA TYR A 120 -7.94 -5.81 0.18
C TYR A 120 -9.30 -5.10 0.32
N GLY A 121 -9.53 -4.47 1.48
CA GLY A 121 -10.82 -3.86 1.82
C GLY A 121 -11.72 -4.83 2.58
N ARG A 122 -12.27 -5.85 1.93
CA ARG A 122 -13.12 -6.92 2.50
C ARG A 122 -14.25 -6.41 3.41
N PRO A 123 -15.05 -5.41 3.02
CA PRO A 123 -16.14 -4.95 3.84
C PRO A 123 -17.33 -5.90 3.76
N ASN A 124 -18.07 -6.00 4.85
CA ASN A 124 -19.38 -6.61 4.81
C ASN A 124 -20.40 -5.63 4.24
N VAL A 125 -21.26 -6.10 3.35
CA VAL A 125 -22.39 -5.29 2.86
C VAL A 125 -23.35 -4.93 4.00
N ALA A 126 -24.13 -3.87 3.82
CA ALA A 126 -25.05 -3.34 4.82
C ALA A 126 -24.39 -2.88 6.14
N LYS A 127 -23.10 -2.66 6.12
CA LYS A 127 -22.35 -2.05 7.24
C LYS A 127 -21.59 -0.83 6.73
N PRO A 128 -21.59 0.28 7.46
CA PRO A 128 -20.76 1.42 7.11
C PRO A 128 -19.29 1.04 7.20
N LEU A 129 -18.47 1.63 6.33
CA LEU A 129 -17.04 1.56 6.50
C LEU A 129 -16.63 2.28 7.79
N HIS A 130 -15.81 1.63 8.56
CA HIS A 130 -15.23 2.19 9.77
C HIS A 130 -13.70 2.26 9.67
N VAL A 131 -13.06 2.95 10.59
CA VAL A 131 -11.61 3.15 10.60
C VAL A 131 -10.79 1.85 10.52
N GLY A 132 -11.35 0.71 10.95
CA GLY A 132 -10.72 -0.60 10.80
C GLY A 132 -10.57 -1.08 9.35
N HIS A 133 -11.37 -0.54 8.40
CA HIS A 133 -11.23 -0.86 6.97
C HIS A 133 -10.22 0.05 6.27
N LEU A 134 -9.85 1.19 6.88
CA LEU A 134 -8.96 2.18 6.31
C LEU A 134 -7.61 1.58 5.91
N ARG A 135 -6.96 0.88 6.83
CA ARG A 135 -5.60 0.35 6.63
C ARG A 135 -5.53 -0.64 5.48
N SER A 136 -6.46 -1.59 5.42
CA SER A 136 -6.54 -2.54 4.31
C SER A 136 -6.63 -1.82 2.97
N ALA A 137 -7.56 -0.86 2.86
CA ALA A 137 -7.80 -0.12 1.63
C ALA A 137 -6.59 0.70 1.19
N ILE A 138 -5.99 1.47 2.08
CA ILE A 138 -4.86 2.37 1.77
C ILE A 138 -3.59 1.60 1.43
N ILE A 139 -3.26 0.58 2.21
CA ILE A 139 -2.07 -0.25 1.99
C ILE A 139 -2.19 -1.03 0.68
N GLY A 140 -3.34 -1.69 0.46
CA GLY A 140 -3.59 -2.46 -0.76
C GLY A 140 -3.55 -1.60 -2.02
N GLU A 141 -4.17 -0.43 -1.99
CA GLU A 141 -4.15 0.54 -3.10
C GLU A 141 -2.73 0.99 -3.44
N SER A 142 -1.92 1.34 -2.43
CA SER A 142 -0.54 1.74 -2.64
C SER A 142 0.29 0.61 -3.26
N ILE A 143 0.21 -0.61 -2.74
CA ILE A 143 0.94 -1.76 -3.28
C ILE A 143 0.51 -2.05 -4.73
N LYS A 144 -0.78 -1.93 -5.05
CA LYS A 144 -1.31 -2.06 -6.42
C LYS A 144 -0.68 -1.04 -7.36
N ARG A 145 -0.65 0.25 -6.97
CA ARG A 145 -0.06 1.32 -7.77
C ARG A 145 1.44 1.11 -7.99
N ILE A 146 2.18 0.80 -6.94
CA ILE A 146 3.61 0.50 -7.02
C ILE A 146 3.86 -0.70 -7.95
N GLY A 147 3.10 -1.79 -7.80
CA GLY A 147 3.22 -2.99 -8.62
C GLY A 147 2.99 -2.72 -10.12
N ARG A 148 2.01 -1.88 -10.45
CA ARG A 148 1.76 -1.43 -11.82
C ARG A 148 2.88 -0.54 -12.35
N PHE A 149 3.40 0.35 -11.52
CA PHE A 149 4.49 1.24 -11.89
C PHE A 149 5.78 0.46 -12.20
N VAL A 150 6.10 -0.58 -11.44
CA VAL A 150 7.23 -1.47 -11.73
C VAL A 150 6.96 -2.48 -12.86
N GLY A 151 5.78 -2.47 -13.47
CA GLY A 151 5.47 -3.18 -14.72
C GLY A 151 4.78 -4.52 -14.55
N HIS A 152 4.18 -4.84 -13.41
CA HIS A 152 3.35 -6.03 -13.23
C HIS A 152 1.88 -5.78 -13.59
N LYS A 153 1.17 -6.84 -13.96
CA LYS A 153 -0.30 -6.83 -14.08
C LYS A 153 -0.88 -7.06 -12.68
N VAL A 154 -1.32 -5.99 -12.03
CA VAL A 154 -1.88 -6.06 -10.68
C VAL A 154 -3.38 -5.82 -10.73
N ILE A 155 -4.14 -6.74 -10.14
CA ILE A 155 -5.60 -6.75 -10.08
C ILE A 155 -6.03 -6.58 -8.63
N GLY A 156 -6.76 -5.51 -8.32
CA GLY A 156 -7.31 -5.26 -6.99
C GLY A 156 -8.72 -5.82 -6.86
N ASP A 157 -8.96 -6.66 -5.86
CA ASP A 157 -10.27 -7.24 -5.54
C ASP A 157 -10.73 -6.81 -4.15
N VAL A 158 -11.95 -6.27 -4.06
CA VAL A 158 -12.53 -5.83 -2.78
C VAL A 158 -13.05 -7.00 -1.94
N HIS A 159 -13.50 -8.06 -2.55
CA HIS A 159 -14.07 -9.27 -1.96
C HIS A 159 -15.09 -9.04 -0.84
N LEU A 160 -16.33 -8.75 -1.21
CA LEU A 160 -17.42 -8.37 -0.29
C LEU A 160 -17.97 -9.56 0.50
N GLY A 161 -18.23 -9.34 1.79
CA GLY A 161 -19.00 -10.27 2.62
C GLY A 161 -20.50 -10.05 2.43
N ASP A 162 -21.19 -10.97 1.72
CA ASP A 162 -22.58 -10.81 1.29
C ASP A 162 -23.46 -12.05 1.49
N TRP A 163 -22.93 -13.13 2.06
CA TRP A 163 -23.62 -14.43 2.00
C TRP A 163 -23.83 -15.14 3.36
N GLY A 164 -23.46 -14.49 4.46
CA GLY A 164 -23.55 -15.07 5.81
C GLY A 164 -24.81 -14.69 6.58
N LEU A 165 -24.84 -15.05 7.87
CA LEU A 165 -25.90 -14.77 8.82
C LEU A 165 -26.35 -13.30 8.84
N GLN A 166 -25.47 -12.37 8.54
CA GLN A 166 -25.81 -10.95 8.47
C GLN A 166 -26.95 -10.66 7.49
N MET A 167 -27.05 -11.40 6.38
CA MET A 167 -28.16 -11.25 5.43
C MET A 167 -29.48 -11.73 6.04
N GLY A 168 -29.45 -12.86 6.70
CA GLY A 168 -30.63 -13.37 7.42
C GLY A 168 -31.10 -12.42 8.53
N LEU A 169 -30.16 -11.84 9.28
CA LEU A 169 -30.48 -10.85 10.31
C LEU A 169 -31.18 -9.61 9.73
N ILE A 170 -30.68 -9.09 8.60
CA ILE A 170 -31.32 -7.93 7.93
C ILE A 170 -32.71 -8.29 7.41
N ILE A 171 -32.85 -9.45 6.75
CA ILE A 171 -34.14 -9.92 6.23
C ILE A 171 -35.14 -10.11 7.35
N THR A 172 -34.75 -10.73 8.47
CA THR A 172 -35.58 -10.95 9.64
C THR A 172 -36.05 -9.63 10.26
N GLU A 173 -35.11 -8.71 10.52
CA GLU A 173 -35.47 -7.41 11.09
C GLU A 173 -36.38 -6.60 10.17
N LEU A 174 -36.13 -6.64 8.86
CA LEU A 174 -36.98 -5.98 7.88
C LEU A 174 -38.39 -6.58 7.86
N LYS A 175 -38.52 -7.90 7.96
CA LYS A 175 -39.80 -8.59 8.06
C LYS A 175 -40.58 -8.19 9.32
N HIS A 176 -39.90 -8.04 10.45
CA HIS A 176 -40.53 -7.59 11.69
C HIS A 176 -40.99 -6.12 11.62
N ARG A 177 -40.22 -5.26 10.93
CA ARG A 177 -40.54 -3.82 10.78
C ARG A 177 -41.60 -3.54 9.71
N LYS A 178 -41.56 -4.29 8.58
CA LYS A 178 -42.37 -4.06 7.38
C LYS A 178 -42.91 -5.40 6.83
N PRO A 179 -43.73 -6.13 7.63
CA PRO A 179 -44.21 -7.47 7.23
C PRO A 179 -45.13 -7.47 5.98
N GLU A 180 -45.65 -6.33 5.62
CA GLU A 180 -46.52 -6.12 4.47
C GLU A 180 -45.82 -6.09 3.10
N LEU A 181 -44.48 -6.08 3.10
CA LEU A 181 -43.70 -6.03 1.87
C LEU A 181 -43.88 -7.32 1.05
N VAL A 182 -44.04 -7.19 -0.27
CA VAL A 182 -44.23 -8.31 -1.21
C VAL A 182 -43.13 -9.36 -1.19
N TYR A 183 -41.97 -9.03 -0.67
CA TYR A 183 -40.82 -9.95 -0.52
C TYR A 183 -41.07 -11.08 0.50
N PHE A 184 -42.04 -10.91 1.38
CA PHE A 184 -42.40 -11.86 2.45
C PHE A 184 -43.68 -12.64 2.12
N ASP A 185 -44.34 -12.34 0.98
CA ASP A 185 -45.52 -13.05 0.49
C ASP A 185 -45.07 -14.22 -0.40
N ASP A 186 -45.17 -15.44 0.13
CA ASP A 186 -44.80 -16.67 -0.59
C ASP A 186 -45.71 -16.99 -1.77
N THR A 187 -46.85 -16.28 -1.92
CA THR A 187 -47.80 -16.44 -3.03
C THR A 187 -47.58 -15.40 -4.15
N TYR A 188 -46.65 -14.48 -3.95
CA TYR A 188 -46.38 -13.42 -4.92
C TYR A 188 -45.65 -13.95 -6.16
N GLU A 189 -46.29 -13.83 -7.31
CA GLU A 189 -45.77 -14.27 -8.63
C GLU A 189 -45.40 -13.10 -9.56
N GLY A 190 -45.54 -11.85 -9.09
CA GLY A 190 -45.25 -10.65 -9.88
C GLY A 190 -43.76 -10.30 -9.95
N GLU A 191 -43.43 -9.27 -10.72
CA GLU A 191 -42.12 -8.66 -10.71
C GLU A 191 -41.90 -7.88 -9.41
N TYR A 192 -40.76 -8.12 -8.70
CA TYR A 192 -40.44 -7.36 -7.52
C TYR A 192 -40.12 -5.90 -7.84
N PRO A 193 -40.44 -4.95 -6.94
CA PRO A 193 -40.17 -3.53 -7.14
C PRO A 193 -38.70 -3.29 -7.50
N LYS A 194 -38.44 -2.34 -8.41
CA LYS A 194 -37.07 -1.96 -8.82
C LYS A 194 -36.38 -1.09 -7.77
N GLU A 195 -37.17 -0.35 -6.98
CA GLU A 195 -36.64 0.50 -5.91
C GLU A 195 -36.50 -0.30 -4.63
N ALA A 196 -35.39 -0.07 -3.94
CA ALA A 196 -35.13 -0.71 -2.65
C ALA A 196 -36.16 -0.23 -1.60
N PRO A 197 -36.68 -1.13 -0.74
CA PRO A 197 -37.64 -0.76 0.31
C PRO A 197 -36.98 -0.09 1.51
N PHE A 198 -35.71 0.28 1.41
CA PHE A 198 -34.87 0.89 2.46
C PHE A 198 -33.76 1.74 1.83
N THR A 199 -33.27 2.68 2.62
CA THR A 199 -32.06 3.48 2.34
C THR A 199 -30.81 2.85 2.97
N ILE A 200 -29.62 3.34 2.62
CA ILE A 200 -28.38 2.91 3.30
C ILE A 200 -28.42 3.23 4.79
N SER A 201 -28.95 4.39 5.18
CA SER A 201 -29.08 4.78 6.61
C SER A 201 -30.00 3.84 7.39
N GLU A 202 -31.11 3.38 6.78
CA GLU A 202 -31.97 2.35 7.38
C GLU A 202 -31.24 1.00 7.54
N LEU A 203 -30.45 0.56 6.54
CA LEU A 203 -29.66 -0.66 6.64
C LEU A 203 -28.62 -0.60 7.77
N GLU A 204 -27.99 0.57 7.92
CA GLU A 204 -27.00 0.81 8.99
C GLU A 204 -27.61 0.77 10.40
N GLU A 205 -28.90 1.03 10.51
CA GLU A 205 -29.68 0.89 11.76
C GLU A 205 -30.22 -0.55 11.94
N ILE A 206 -30.72 -1.15 10.89
CA ILE A 206 -31.34 -2.48 10.88
C ILE A 206 -30.34 -3.54 11.36
N TYR A 207 -29.14 -3.57 10.80
CA TYR A 207 -28.18 -4.63 11.11
C TYR A 207 -27.69 -4.63 12.58
N PRO A 208 -27.27 -3.52 13.19
CA PRO A 208 -26.89 -3.52 14.60
C PRO A 208 -28.06 -3.90 15.52
N CYS A 209 -29.27 -3.44 15.23
CA CYS A 209 -30.47 -3.80 15.96
C CYS A 209 -30.73 -5.30 15.91
N ALA A 210 -30.72 -5.90 14.71
CA ALA A 210 -30.89 -7.34 14.52
C ALA A 210 -29.79 -8.17 15.20
N SER A 211 -28.54 -7.71 15.08
CA SER A 211 -27.40 -8.35 15.74
C SER A 211 -27.49 -8.31 17.27
N GLY A 212 -27.99 -7.20 17.82
CA GLY A 212 -28.27 -7.09 19.26
C GLY A 212 -29.33 -8.07 19.70
N LYS A 213 -30.51 -8.04 19.07
CA LYS A 213 -31.63 -8.96 19.36
C LYS A 213 -31.21 -10.44 19.29
N SER A 214 -30.45 -10.82 18.28
CA SER A 214 -30.02 -12.22 18.09
C SER A 214 -29.07 -12.75 19.16
N LYS A 215 -28.49 -11.88 19.98
CA LYS A 215 -27.64 -12.26 21.13
C LYS A 215 -28.44 -12.48 22.39
N GLU A 216 -29.57 -11.84 22.50
CA GLU A 216 -30.44 -11.83 23.68
C GLU A 216 -31.63 -12.79 23.52
N ASP A 217 -32.05 -13.07 22.27
CA ASP A 217 -33.21 -13.87 21.92
C ASP A 217 -32.81 -15.01 20.95
N GLU A 218 -32.86 -16.23 21.45
CA GLU A 218 -32.52 -17.45 20.69
C GLU A 218 -33.55 -17.74 19.59
N GLU A 219 -34.83 -17.44 19.79
CA GLU A 219 -35.87 -17.62 18.79
C GLU A 219 -35.66 -16.68 17.61
N TYR A 220 -35.36 -15.43 17.88
CA TYR A 220 -35.00 -14.44 16.86
C TYR A 220 -33.74 -14.87 16.08
N ARG A 221 -32.73 -15.39 16.78
CA ARG A 221 -31.52 -15.90 16.12
C ARG A 221 -31.82 -17.09 15.20
N ASN A 222 -32.69 -18.01 15.62
CA ASN A 222 -33.10 -19.16 14.83
C ASN A 222 -33.89 -18.71 13.58
N GLU A 223 -34.76 -17.70 13.70
CA GLU A 223 -35.45 -17.11 12.56
C GLU A 223 -34.44 -16.51 11.56
N ALA A 224 -33.42 -15.80 12.02
CA ALA A 224 -32.38 -15.23 11.16
C ALA A 224 -31.51 -16.33 10.49
N LEU A 225 -31.22 -17.44 11.16
CA LEU A 225 -30.54 -18.59 10.57
C LEU A 225 -31.40 -19.23 9.47
N GLU A 226 -32.70 -19.42 9.73
CA GLU A 226 -33.64 -19.94 8.73
C GLU A 226 -33.76 -18.97 7.54
N ALA A 227 -33.87 -17.67 7.77
CA ALA A 227 -33.88 -16.68 6.70
C ALA A 227 -32.59 -16.73 5.84
N THR A 228 -31.43 -16.93 6.48
CA THR A 228 -30.15 -17.14 5.77
C THR A 228 -30.20 -18.38 4.90
N HIS A 229 -30.68 -19.48 5.45
CA HIS A 229 -30.81 -20.75 4.72
C HIS A 229 -31.76 -20.62 3.53
N GLN A 230 -32.93 -20.01 3.71
CA GLN A 230 -33.89 -19.78 2.61
C GLN A 230 -33.35 -18.85 1.52
N LEU A 231 -32.59 -17.82 1.89
CA LEU A 231 -31.87 -16.99 0.93
C LEU A 231 -30.89 -17.82 0.10
N GLN A 232 -30.09 -18.66 0.76
CA GLN A 232 -29.09 -19.53 0.12
C GLN A 232 -29.73 -20.61 -0.75
N GLN A 233 -30.95 -21.02 -0.44
CA GLN A 233 -31.77 -21.91 -1.28
C GLN A 233 -32.44 -21.17 -2.46
N GLY A 234 -32.25 -19.87 -2.57
CA GLY A 234 -32.77 -19.08 -3.70
C GLY A 234 -34.23 -18.66 -3.56
N LYS A 235 -34.77 -18.51 -2.35
CA LYS A 235 -36.15 -18.01 -2.14
C LYS A 235 -36.33 -16.67 -2.84
N PRO A 236 -37.29 -16.55 -3.80
CA PRO A 236 -37.37 -15.40 -4.73
C PRO A 236 -37.44 -14.04 -4.04
N GLY A 237 -38.32 -13.89 -3.03
CA GLY A 237 -38.44 -12.63 -2.28
C GLY A 237 -37.15 -12.24 -1.53
N TYR A 238 -36.47 -13.22 -0.94
CA TYR A 238 -35.22 -12.99 -0.23
C TYR A 238 -34.06 -12.68 -1.17
N MET A 239 -34.02 -13.32 -2.34
CA MET A 239 -33.06 -13.00 -3.40
C MET A 239 -33.27 -11.58 -3.94
N ALA A 240 -34.53 -11.15 -4.09
CA ALA A 240 -34.85 -9.78 -4.51
C ALA A 240 -34.40 -8.76 -3.46
N LEU A 241 -34.62 -9.02 -2.17
CA LEU A 241 -34.10 -8.18 -1.07
C LEU A 241 -32.57 -8.16 -1.05
N TRP A 242 -31.92 -9.31 -1.22
CA TRP A 242 -30.47 -9.39 -1.29
C TRP A 242 -29.91 -8.53 -2.44
N ASN A 243 -30.54 -8.56 -3.62
CA ASN A 243 -30.14 -7.70 -4.73
C ASN A 243 -30.25 -6.20 -4.36
N HIS A 244 -31.30 -5.78 -3.64
CA HIS A 244 -31.44 -4.41 -3.18
C HIS A 244 -30.37 -4.04 -2.14
N ILE A 245 -30.09 -4.93 -1.18
CA ILE A 245 -29.02 -4.75 -0.18
C ILE A 245 -27.68 -4.56 -0.90
N MET A 246 -27.39 -5.39 -1.91
CA MET A 246 -26.16 -5.29 -2.70
C MET A 246 -26.07 -3.98 -3.46
N GLN A 247 -27.12 -3.58 -4.16
CA GLN A 247 -27.13 -2.35 -4.94
C GLN A 247 -26.89 -1.11 -4.07
N VAL A 248 -27.61 -0.99 -2.96
CA VAL A 248 -27.51 0.14 -2.04
C VAL A 248 -26.12 0.16 -1.38
N SER A 249 -25.66 -0.99 -0.88
CA SER A 249 -24.36 -1.11 -0.19
C SER A 249 -23.18 -0.85 -1.12
N VAL A 250 -23.15 -1.44 -2.32
CA VAL A 250 -22.06 -1.27 -3.27
C VAL A 250 -21.96 0.18 -3.75
N THR A 251 -23.10 0.85 -3.96
CA THR A 251 -23.11 2.27 -4.32
C THR A 251 -22.47 3.14 -3.25
N ASP A 252 -22.82 2.89 -1.99
CA ASP A 252 -22.21 3.61 -0.86
C ASP A 252 -20.73 3.30 -0.68
N LEU A 253 -20.34 2.02 -0.75
CA LEU A 253 -18.94 1.60 -0.67
C LEU A 253 -18.08 2.24 -1.75
N LYS A 254 -18.57 2.29 -3.00
CA LYS A 254 -17.86 2.93 -4.13
C LYS A 254 -17.62 4.41 -3.85
N ARG A 255 -18.63 5.12 -3.32
CA ARG A 255 -18.48 6.53 -2.94
C ARG A 255 -17.42 6.71 -1.86
N ASN A 256 -17.47 5.91 -0.79
CA ASN A 256 -16.51 6.00 0.32
C ASN A 256 -15.08 5.66 -0.11
N TYR A 257 -14.88 4.64 -0.95
CA TYR A 257 -13.56 4.33 -1.50
C TYR A 257 -13.05 5.41 -2.47
N ALA A 258 -13.94 6.02 -3.27
CA ALA A 258 -13.57 7.14 -4.13
C ALA A 258 -13.06 8.34 -3.31
N ASN A 259 -13.68 8.65 -2.17
CA ASN A 259 -13.22 9.70 -1.25
C ASN A 259 -11.81 9.42 -0.69
N LEU A 260 -11.40 8.16 -0.62
CA LEU A 260 -10.05 7.75 -0.26
C LEU A 260 -9.10 7.64 -1.46
N ASN A 261 -9.56 7.93 -2.68
CA ASN A 261 -8.82 7.65 -3.91
C ASN A 261 -8.34 6.19 -3.97
N VAL A 262 -9.23 5.26 -3.63
CA VAL A 262 -9.05 3.81 -3.69
C VAL A 262 -9.99 3.24 -4.74
N SER A 263 -9.49 2.39 -5.61
CA SER A 263 -10.27 1.75 -6.67
C SER A 263 -9.98 0.26 -6.77
N PHE A 264 -11.00 -0.50 -7.16
CA PHE A 264 -10.89 -1.94 -7.36
C PHE A 264 -11.20 -2.29 -8.80
N ASP A 265 -10.48 -3.26 -9.35
CA ASP A 265 -10.75 -3.81 -10.67
C ASP A 265 -11.88 -4.84 -10.60
N LEU A 266 -11.97 -5.56 -9.48
CA LEU A 266 -12.98 -6.57 -9.23
C LEU A 266 -13.80 -6.23 -7.98
N TRP A 267 -15.10 -6.38 -8.11
CA TRP A 267 -16.09 -6.29 -7.03
C TRP A 267 -16.67 -7.66 -6.76
N LYS A 268 -15.77 -8.63 -6.45
CA LYS A 268 -16.14 -10.00 -6.13
C LYS A 268 -16.69 -10.12 -4.71
N LYS A 269 -17.37 -11.20 -4.45
CA LYS A 269 -18.11 -11.43 -3.21
C LYS A 269 -18.07 -12.90 -2.82
N GLU A 270 -18.39 -13.19 -1.57
CA GLU A 270 -18.47 -14.56 -1.05
C GLU A 270 -19.49 -15.41 -1.82
N SER A 271 -20.61 -14.83 -2.26
CA SER A 271 -21.62 -15.53 -3.07
C SER A 271 -21.10 -15.99 -4.44
N ASP A 272 -20.15 -15.28 -5.05
CA ASP A 272 -19.56 -15.65 -6.35
C ASP A 272 -18.73 -16.93 -6.26
N ALA A 273 -18.18 -17.24 -5.08
CA ALA A 273 -17.38 -18.44 -4.84
C ALA A 273 -18.23 -19.70 -4.57
N GLN A 274 -19.52 -19.56 -4.22
CA GLN A 274 -20.39 -20.67 -3.85
C GLN A 274 -20.45 -21.78 -4.91
N PRO A 275 -20.54 -21.51 -6.23
CA PRO A 275 -20.60 -22.56 -7.25
C PRO A 275 -19.37 -23.47 -7.31
N TYR A 276 -18.23 -23.02 -6.79
CA TYR A 276 -16.98 -23.79 -6.81
C TYR A 276 -16.84 -24.75 -5.61
N ILE A 277 -17.64 -24.57 -4.56
CA ILE A 277 -17.52 -25.34 -3.30
C ILE A 277 -17.78 -26.84 -3.49
N PRO A 278 -18.89 -27.28 -4.12
CA PRO A 278 -19.20 -28.71 -4.21
C PRO A 278 -18.10 -29.52 -4.90
N ASP A 279 -17.65 -29.08 -6.07
CA ASP A 279 -16.61 -29.78 -6.83
C ASP A 279 -15.26 -29.76 -6.10
N MET A 280 -14.92 -28.62 -5.47
CA MET A 280 -13.70 -28.48 -4.68
C MET A 280 -13.68 -29.48 -3.50
N VAL A 281 -14.76 -29.53 -2.74
CA VAL A 281 -14.88 -30.43 -1.57
C VAL A 281 -14.87 -31.88 -2.02
N GLN A 282 -15.59 -32.23 -3.09
CA GLN A 282 -15.63 -33.59 -3.62
C GLN A 282 -14.24 -34.04 -4.08
N LYS A 283 -13.51 -33.18 -4.80
CA LYS A 283 -12.13 -33.45 -5.22
C LYS A 283 -11.21 -33.73 -4.03
N MET A 284 -11.32 -32.97 -2.95
CA MET A 284 -10.50 -33.18 -1.75
C MET A 284 -10.83 -34.51 -1.04
N LYS A 285 -12.11 -34.93 -1.06
CA LYS A 285 -12.52 -36.24 -0.57
C LYS A 285 -11.96 -37.39 -1.42
N ASP A 286 -12.11 -37.28 -2.75
CA ASP A 286 -11.65 -38.32 -3.70
C ASP A 286 -10.13 -38.50 -3.66
N GLN A 287 -9.39 -37.43 -3.38
CA GLN A 287 -7.94 -37.44 -3.20
C GLN A 287 -7.50 -37.95 -1.81
N GLY A 288 -8.43 -38.17 -0.89
CA GLY A 288 -8.15 -38.65 0.48
C GLY A 288 -7.56 -37.57 1.41
N PHE A 289 -7.62 -36.28 1.03
CA PHE A 289 -7.16 -35.19 1.89
C PHE A 289 -8.20 -34.77 2.92
N ALA A 290 -9.49 -34.78 2.53
CA ALA A 290 -10.59 -34.42 3.41
C ALA A 290 -11.13 -35.66 4.15
N TYR A 291 -11.29 -35.54 5.47
CA TYR A 291 -11.82 -36.61 6.34
C TYR A 291 -12.74 -36.01 7.40
N GLU A 292 -13.59 -36.87 7.98
CA GLU A 292 -14.48 -36.47 9.07
C GLU A 292 -13.74 -36.48 10.41
N ASP A 293 -13.84 -35.40 11.15
CA ASP A 293 -13.38 -35.25 12.54
C ASP A 293 -14.47 -34.56 13.36
N GLN A 294 -14.94 -35.26 14.40
CA GLN A 294 -16.03 -34.79 15.29
C GLN A 294 -17.28 -34.32 14.53
N GLY A 295 -17.60 -34.97 13.41
CA GLY A 295 -18.73 -34.67 12.55
C GLY A 295 -18.47 -33.54 11.52
N ALA A 296 -17.39 -32.81 11.62
CA ALA A 296 -17.00 -31.80 10.64
C ALA A 296 -16.07 -32.41 9.58
N LEU A 297 -16.10 -31.85 8.36
CA LEU A 297 -15.18 -32.22 7.29
C LEU A 297 -13.94 -31.31 7.36
N VAL A 298 -12.76 -31.93 7.49
CA VAL A 298 -11.50 -31.18 7.70
C VAL A 298 -10.38 -31.70 6.80
N VAL A 299 -9.35 -30.86 6.61
CA VAL A 299 -8.06 -31.22 5.99
C VAL A 299 -6.96 -30.94 7.01
N ASP A 300 -6.13 -31.95 7.31
CA ASP A 300 -4.95 -31.75 8.14
C ASP A 300 -3.91 -30.91 7.41
N VAL A 301 -3.47 -29.82 8.06
CA VAL A 301 -2.52 -28.83 7.52
C VAL A 301 -1.28 -28.68 8.39
N LYS A 302 -1.07 -29.59 9.33
CA LYS A 302 0.11 -29.60 10.20
C LYS A 302 1.37 -29.88 9.40
N GLU A 303 2.45 -29.18 9.73
CA GLU A 303 3.80 -29.38 9.17
C GLU A 303 4.78 -29.75 10.28
N GLU A 304 5.82 -30.52 9.94
CA GLU A 304 6.86 -30.95 10.91
C GLU A 304 7.62 -29.77 11.52
N SER A 305 7.68 -28.64 10.81
CA SER A 305 8.34 -27.40 11.26
C SER A 305 7.53 -26.60 12.27
N ASP A 306 6.29 -26.99 12.55
CA ASP A 306 5.43 -26.22 13.43
C ASP A 306 5.92 -26.22 14.87
N THR A 307 6.12 -25.02 15.42
CA THR A 307 6.49 -24.81 16.83
C THR A 307 5.25 -24.71 17.74
N LYS A 308 4.07 -24.52 17.14
CA LYS A 308 2.76 -24.46 17.80
C LYS A 308 1.81 -25.42 17.10
N GLU A 309 0.82 -25.90 17.83
CA GLU A 309 -0.25 -26.70 17.26
C GLU A 309 -1.06 -25.87 16.25
N ILE A 310 -1.15 -26.35 15.00
CA ILE A 310 -1.99 -25.79 13.96
C ILE A 310 -3.20 -26.70 13.80
N PRO A 311 -4.42 -26.21 14.12
CA PRO A 311 -5.64 -27.01 13.95
C PRO A 311 -5.88 -27.35 12.47
N PRO A 312 -6.58 -28.46 12.17
CA PRO A 312 -6.99 -28.78 10.81
C PRO A 312 -7.80 -27.65 10.17
N CYS A 313 -7.69 -27.53 8.85
CA CYS A 313 -8.52 -26.62 8.07
C CYS A 313 -9.92 -27.19 7.93
N MET A 314 -10.91 -26.54 8.52
CA MET A 314 -12.30 -26.96 8.46
C MET A 314 -12.92 -26.58 7.12
N LEU A 315 -13.43 -27.57 6.37
CA LEU A 315 -14.09 -27.36 5.08
C LEU A 315 -15.60 -27.22 5.23
N LEU A 316 -16.23 -28.05 6.04
CA LEU A 316 -17.67 -28.02 6.30
C LEU A 316 -17.93 -28.30 7.79
N LYS A 317 -18.94 -27.63 8.34
CA LYS A 317 -19.46 -27.93 9.67
C LYS A 317 -20.15 -29.28 9.71
N SER A 318 -20.50 -29.76 10.91
CA SER A 318 -21.25 -31.00 11.12
C SER A 318 -22.65 -31.02 10.49
N ASP A 319 -23.24 -29.85 10.28
CA ASP A 319 -24.52 -29.67 9.56
C ASP A 319 -24.35 -29.51 8.03
N GLY A 320 -23.12 -29.63 7.53
CA GLY A 320 -22.78 -29.45 6.11
C GLY A 320 -22.64 -28.01 5.64
N ALA A 321 -22.76 -27.03 6.54
CA ALA A 321 -22.65 -25.62 6.19
C ALA A 321 -21.19 -25.20 5.91
N SER A 322 -21.02 -24.30 4.97
CA SER A 322 -19.73 -23.65 4.64
C SER A 322 -19.27 -22.69 5.72
N LEU A 323 -17.96 -22.48 5.78
CA LEU A 323 -17.28 -21.53 6.66
C LEU A 323 -16.50 -20.50 5.84
N TYR A 324 -15.91 -19.53 6.52
CA TYR A 324 -14.98 -18.59 5.88
C TYR A 324 -13.79 -19.29 5.20
N THR A 325 -13.26 -20.37 5.80
CA THR A 325 -12.22 -21.19 5.19
C THR A 325 -12.67 -21.82 3.88
N THR A 326 -13.89 -22.35 3.84
CA THR A 326 -14.48 -22.93 2.62
C THR A 326 -14.59 -21.91 1.51
N THR A 327 -15.12 -20.74 1.85
CA THR A 327 -15.32 -19.65 0.89
C THR A 327 -13.99 -19.08 0.39
N ASP A 328 -13.00 -18.89 1.28
CA ASP A 328 -11.67 -18.41 0.87
C ASP A 328 -10.95 -19.42 -0.04
N LEU A 329 -11.05 -20.73 0.23
CA LEU A 329 -10.52 -21.77 -0.67
C LEU A 329 -11.23 -21.77 -2.03
N ALA A 330 -12.55 -21.68 -2.05
CA ALA A 330 -13.33 -21.59 -3.28
C ALA A 330 -13.01 -20.30 -4.08
N THR A 331 -12.74 -19.20 -3.40
CA THR A 331 -12.27 -17.95 -4.02
C THR A 331 -10.89 -18.13 -4.67
N ILE A 332 -9.99 -18.89 -4.05
CA ILE A 332 -8.71 -19.25 -4.68
C ILE A 332 -8.95 -20.05 -5.97
N VAL A 333 -9.87 -21.03 -5.94
CA VAL A 333 -10.25 -21.81 -7.15
C VAL A 333 -10.77 -20.89 -8.26
N GLU A 334 -11.66 -19.95 -7.94
CA GLU A 334 -12.18 -18.97 -8.89
C GLU A 334 -11.05 -18.11 -9.49
N ARG A 335 -10.18 -17.56 -8.65
CA ARG A 335 -9.06 -16.71 -9.08
C ARG A 335 -8.07 -17.43 -9.98
N VAL A 336 -7.74 -18.67 -9.65
CA VAL A 336 -6.87 -19.52 -10.48
C VAL A 336 -7.52 -19.79 -11.84
N LYS A 337 -8.82 -20.12 -11.85
CA LYS A 337 -9.56 -20.39 -13.09
C LYS A 337 -9.68 -19.16 -14.00
N LEU A 338 -9.91 -17.98 -13.43
CA LEU A 338 -10.15 -16.77 -14.20
C LEU A 338 -8.86 -16.04 -14.63
N PHE A 339 -7.81 -16.10 -13.83
CA PHE A 339 -6.63 -15.23 -14.01
C PHE A 339 -5.31 -15.98 -14.05
N ASP A 340 -5.24 -17.22 -13.60
CA ASP A 340 -4.00 -18.01 -13.44
C ASP A 340 -2.86 -17.16 -12.82
N PRO A 341 -3.04 -16.61 -11.60
CA PRO A 341 -2.13 -15.64 -11.04
C PRO A 341 -0.79 -16.25 -10.60
N ASP A 342 0.28 -15.46 -10.74
CA ASP A 342 1.60 -15.78 -10.17
C ASP A 342 1.65 -15.55 -8.65
N GLU A 343 0.85 -14.58 -8.16
CA GLU A 343 0.74 -14.28 -6.72
C GLU A 343 -0.69 -13.85 -6.38
N ILE A 344 -1.17 -14.31 -5.22
CA ILE A 344 -2.35 -13.78 -4.54
C ILE A 344 -1.90 -13.22 -3.20
N LEU A 345 -2.03 -11.91 -3.01
CA LEU A 345 -1.66 -11.18 -1.81
C LEU A 345 -2.92 -10.78 -1.04
N TYR A 346 -3.00 -11.17 0.23
CA TYR A 346 -4.08 -10.78 1.13
C TYR A 346 -3.61 -9.69 2.08
N VAL A 347 -4.25 -8.52 2.04
CA VAL A 347 -3.98 -7.37 2.92
C VAL A 347 -5.08 -7.27 3.94
N VAL A 348 -4.89 -7.90 5.08
CA VAL A 348 -5.91 -8.10 6.11
C VAL A 348 -5.36 -7.86 7.52
N ASP A 349 -6.23 -7.82 8.52
CA ASP A 349 -5.83 -7.68 9.92
C ASP A 349 -4.91 -8.84 10.36
N LYS A 350 -3.80 -8.53 11.05
CA LYS A 350 -2.82 -9.52 11.52
C LYS A 350 -3.43 -10.62 12.40
N ARG A 351 -4.58 -10.37 13.04
CA ARG A 351 -5.29 -11.36 13.85
C ARG A 351 -5.84 -12.53 13.03
N GLN A 352 -5.92 -12.40 11.70
CA GLN A 352 -6.36 -13.46 10.80
C GLN A 352 -5.22 -14.38 10.33
N GLU A 353 -4.01 -14.24 10.86
CA GLU A 353 -2.83 -15.00 10.42
C GLU A 353 -3.05 -16.51 10.44
N LEU A 354 -3.58 -17.06 11.55
CA LEU A 354 -3.84 -18.49 11.67
C LEU A 354 -4.82 -18.99 10.60
N HIS A 355 -5.88 -18.24 10.34
CA HIS A 355 -6.85 -18.58 9.29
C HIS A 355 -6.17 -18.68 7.92
N PHE A 356 -5.33 -17.72 7.55
CA PHE A 356 -4.63 -17.76 6.26
C PHE A 356 -3.52 -18.81 6.21
N ILE A 357 -2.86 -19.14 7.31
CA ILE A 357 -1.95 -20.29 7.38
C ILE A 357 -2.71 -21.55 7.00
N GLN A 358 -3.88 -21.80 7.60
CA GLN A 358 -4.71 -22.97 7.30
C GLN A 358 -5.18 -22.99 5.84
N VAL A 359 -5.69 -21.87 5.33
CA VAL A 359 -6.16 -21.72 3.94
C VAL A 359 -5.02 -21.98 2.95
N PHE A 360 -3.86 -21.37 3.14
CA PHE A 360 -2.73 -21.49 2.21
C PHE A 360 -2.15 -22.90 2.20
N ARG A 361 -1.98 -23.52 3.36
CA ARG A 361 -1.49 -24.89 3.46
C ARG A 361 -2.47 -25.88 2.85
N CYS A 362 -3.77 -25.70 3.11
CA CYS A 362 -4.82 -26.52 2.49
C CYS A 362 -4.80 -26.37 0.97
N ALA A 363 -4.76 -25.15 0.44
CA ALA A 363 -4.74 -24.89 -0.99
C ALA A 363 -3.51 -25.52 -1.69
N ARG A 364 -2.33 -25.46 -1.06
CA ARG A 364 -1.11 -26.09 -1.59
C ARG A 364 -1.19 -27.61 -1.54
N LYS A 365 -1.54 -28.16 -0.39
CA LYS A 365 -1.63 -29.62 -0.16
C LYS A 365 -2.60 -30.30 -1.10
N THR A 366 -3.73 -29.65 -1.36
CA THR A 366 -4.81 -30.20 -2.21
C THR A 366 -4.69 -29.82 -3.68
N GLY A 367 -3.62 -29.10 -4.07
CA GLY A 367 -3.35 -28.75 -5.46
C GLY A 367 -4.35 -27.73 -6.06
N LEU A 368 -4.91 -26.82 -5.25
CA LEU A 368 -5.76 -25.75 -5.75
C LEU A 368 -4.95 -24.65 -6.45
N VAL A 369 -3.66 -24.55 -6.15
CA VAL A 369 -2.70 -23.64 -6.79
C VAL A 369 -1.51 -24.43 -7.31
N LYS A 370 -0.85 -23.88 -8.33
CA LYS A 370 0.43 -24.42 -8.83
C LYS A 370 1.51 -24.28 -7.76
N PRO A 371 2.55 -25.13 -7.75
CA PRO A 371 3.66 -25.01 -6.79
C PRO A 371 4.36 -23.67 -6.81
N GLU A 372 4.50 -23.03 -7.99
CA GLU A 372 5.11 -21.72 -8.19
C GLU A 372 4.21 -20.54 -7.81
N THR A 373 2.90 -20.72 -7.72
CA THR A 373 1.98 -19.65 -7.33
C THR A 373 2.23 -19.23 -5.89
N LYS A 374 2.53 -17.95 -5.68
CA LYS A 374 2.77 -17.41 -4.35
C LYS A 374 1.45 -17.03 -3.68
N LEU A 375 1.22 -17.55 -2.49
CA LEU A 375 0.16 -17.11 -1.59
C LEU A 375 0.80 -16.30 -0.47
N SER A 376 0.45 -15.03 -0.37
CA SER A 376 1.11 -14.05 0.51
C SER A 376 0.11 -13.42 1.47
N PHE A 377 0.50 -13.33 2.73
CA PHE A 377 -0.27 -12.68 3.79
C PHE A 377 0.46 -11.43 4.27
N LEU A 378 -0.18 -10.28 4.17
CA LEU A 378 0.27 -9.03 4.76
C LEU A 378 -0.71 -8.64 5.88
N GLY A 379 -0.39 -9.07 7.10
CA GLY A 379 -1.17 -8.75 8.28
C GLY A 379 -0.85 -7.35 8.80
N PHE A 380 -1.81 -6.43 8.72
CA PHE A 380 -1.59 -5.09 9.24
C PHE A 380 -1.97 -4.96 10.72
N GLY A 381 -1.26 -4.05 11.41
CA GLY A 381 -1.51 -3.73 12.81
C GLY A 381 -2.72 -2.82 13.03
N THR A 382 -3.03 -2.55 14.28
CA THR A 382 -4.19 -1.77 14.71
C THR A 382 -3.89 -0.26 14.69
N MET A 383 -4.87 0.54 14.27
CA MET A 383 -4.88 1.98 14.49
C MET A 383 -5.48 2.25 15.86
N ASN A 384 -4.70 2.85 16.76
CA ASN A 384 -5.07 3.10 18.15
C ASN A 384 -5.32 4.60 18.38
N GLY A 385 -6.12 4.92 19.38
CA GLY A 385 -6.22 6.26 19.92
C GLY A 385 -5.06 6.63 20.85
N LYS A 386 -5.03 7.88 21.35
CA LYS A 386 -4.01 8.37 22.29
C LYS A 386 -3.96 7.56 23.62
N ASP A 387 -5.04 6.84 23.93
CA ASP A 387 -5.13 5.94 25.09
C ASP A 387 -4.54 4.53 24.85
N GLY A 388 -3.98 4.29 23.66
CA GLY A 388 -3.40 3.01 23.26
C GLY A 388 -4.40 1.91 22.95
N LYS A 389 -5.71 2.22 22.99
CA LYS A 389 -6.78 1.27 22.60
C LYS A 389 -7.20 1.50 21.15
N PRO A 390 -7.84 0.51 20.50
CA PRO A 390 -8.38 0.69 19.16
C PRO A 390 -9.21 1.97 19.07
N PHE A 391 -8.97 2.75 18.00
CA PHE A 391 -9.57 4.05 17.80
C PHE A 391 -11.11 3.97 17.80
N LYS A 392 -11.75 4.76 18.65
CA LYS A 392 -13.19 4.78 18.86
C LYS A 392 -13.72 6.21 18.90
N THR A 393 -15.03 6.35 18.70
CA THR A 393 -15.73 7.63 18.96
C THR A 393 -15.68 7.99 20.46
N ARG A 394 -15.91 9.26 20.76
CA ARG A 394 -16.02 9.74 22.17
C ARG A 394 -17.08 8.98 22.97
N GLU A 395 -18.12 8.48 22.31
CA GLU A 395 -19.22 7.71 22.89
C GLU A 395 -18.94 6.20 22.99
N GLY A 396 -17.74 5.74 22.60
CA GLY A 396 -17.27 4.36 22.75
C GLY A 396 -17.56 3.42 21.58
N GLY A 397 -18.22 3.89 20.49
CA GLY A 397 -18.45 3.14 19.26
C GLY A 397 -17.26 3.15 18.32
N VAL A 398 -17.27 2.28 17.30
CA VAL A 398 -16.28 2.33 16.21
C VAL A 398 -16.57 3.56 15.33
N MET A 399 -15.55 4.39 15.09
CA MET A 399 -15.70 5.60 14.28
C MET A 399 -15.96 5.22 12.80
N ARG A 400 -17.00 5.82 12.22
CA ARG A 400 -17.25 5.71 10.77
C ARG A 400 -16.15 6.41 10.01
N LEU A 401 -15.75 5.82 8.90
CA LEU A 401 -14.66 6.36 8.07
C LEU A 401 -15.02 7.73 7.49
N GLU A 402 -16.26 7.93 7.05
CA GLU A 402 -16.73 9.22 6.52
C GLU A 402 -16.65 10.36 7.56
N ASN A 403 -16.93 10.07 8.83
CA ASN A 403 -16.83 11.06 9.90
C ASN A 403 -15.36 11.44 10.17
N LEU A 404 -14.45 10.45 10.15
CA LEU A 404 -13.03 10.73 10.30
C LEU A 404 -12.51 11.62 9.17
N ILE A 405 -12.90 11.34 7.92
CA ILE A 405 -12.54 12.16 6.77
C ILE A 405 -13.08 13.58 6.93
N ALA A 406 -14.36 13.72 7.30
CA ALA A 406 -14.98 15.03 7.50
C ALA A 406 -14.31 15.85 8.61
N ASP A 407 -13.98 15.22 9.75
CA ASP A 407 -13.27 15.88 10.85
C ASP A 407 -11.89 16.40 10.42
N ILE A 408 -11.18 15.63 9.60
CA ILE A 408 -9.85 16.02 9.10
C ILE A 408 -9.96 17.12 8.06
N ASP A 409 -10.94 17.06 7.16
CA ASP A 409 -11.16 18.08 6.14
C ASP A 409 -11.57 19.41 6.78
N GLU A 410 -12.38 19.39 7.84
CA GLU A 410 -12.74 20.58 8.61
C GLU A 410 -11.52 21.19 9.30
N GLU A 411 -10.69 20.38 9.96
CA GLU A 411 -9.45 20.83 10.60
C GLU A 411 -8.50 21.46 9.58
N MET A 412 -8.34 20.83 8.41
CA MET A 412 -7.50 21.35 7.33
C MET A 412 -8.07 22.65 6.75
N PHE A 413 -9.38 22.73 6.59
CA PHE A 413 -10.04 23.95 6.11
C PHE A 413 -9.73 25.15 7.04
N HIS A 414 -9.87 24.97 8.35
CA HIS A 414 -9.54 26.01 9.32
C HIS A 414 -8.08 26.45 9.20
N LYS A 415 -7.13 25.51 9.15
CA LYS A 415 -5.70 25.81 9.03
C LYS A 415 -5.34 26.55 7.73
N ILE A 416 -5.96 26.17 6.62
CA ILE A 416 -5.72 26.80 5.29
C ILE A 416 -6.28 28.22 5.27
N VAL A 417 -7.47 28.45 5.80
CA VAL A 417 -8.10 29.77 5.85
C VAL A 417 -7.34 30.72 6.79
N GLU A 418 -6.87 30.24 7.93
CA GLU A 418 -6.05 31.02 8.86
C GLU A 418 -4.75 31.53 8.21
N ASN A 419 -4.13 30.72 7.36
CA ASN A 419 -2.89 31.07 6.66
C ASN A 419 -3.08 32.03 5.47
N ARG A 420 -4.32 32.36 5.08
CA ARG A 420 -4.71 33.32 4.02
C ARG A 420 -4.02 33.12 2.66
N SER A 421 -3.51 31.93 2.40
CA SER A 421 -2.75 31.63 1.17
C SER A 421 -3.64 31.22 -0.01
N VAL A 422 -4.90 30.88 0.25
CA VAL A 422 -5.89 30.40 -0.74
C VAL A 422 -7.13 31.28 -0.68
N LYS A 423 -7.79 31.54 -1.83
CA LYS A 423 -9.08 32.22 -1.86
C LYS A 423 -10.14 31.33 -1.20
N ASP A 424 -11.08 31.90 -0.46
CA ASP A 424 -12.13 31.17 0.26
C ASP A 424 -12.89 30.15 -0.62
N GLN A 425 -13.04 30.45 -1.91
CA GLN A 425 -13.76 29.61 -2.87
C GLN A 425 -13.00 28.30 -3.17
N ASP A 426 -11.66 28.32 -3.14
CA ASP A 426 -10.81 27.16 -3.46
C ASP A 426 -10.34 26.45 -2.17
N ALA A 427 -10.59 27.05 -0.99
CA ALA A 427 -10.08 26.56 0.28
C ALA A 427 -10.67 25.20 0.66
N LYS A 428 -11.93 24.94 0.32
CA LYS A 428 -12.60 23.67 0.62
C LYS A 428 -12.00 22.52 -0.19
N GLU A 429 -11.84 22.70 -1.49
CA GLU A 429 -11.23 21.68 -2.36
C GLU A 429 -9.76 21.41 -1.96
N THR A 430 -9.03 22.48 -1.65
CA THR A 430 -7.66 22.35 -1.13
C THR A 430 -7.63 21.58 0.19
N ALA A 431 -8.58 21.85 1.10
CA ALA A 431 -8.68 21.16 2.38
C ALA A 431 -8.94 19.66 2.22
N GLU A 432 -9.81 19.25 1.31
CA GLU A 432 -10.10 17.85 0.98
C GLU A 432 -8.84 17.14 0.43
N ILE A 433 -8.08 17.79 -0.48
CA ILE A 433 -6.83 17.24 -1.02
C ILE A 433 -5.77 17.08 0.08
N VAL A 434 -5.59 18.12 0.91
CA VAL A 434 -4.58 18.11 1.98
C VAL A 434 -5.01 17.15 3.12
N GLY A 435 -6.31 17.09 3.43
CA GLY A 435 -6.89 16.16 4.39
C GLY A 435 -6.65 14.70 3.99
N LEU A 436 -6.86 14.37 2.72
CA LEU A 436 -6.56 13.04 2.19
C LEU A 436 -5.07 12.69 2.34
N SER A 437 -4.17 13.65 2.08
CA SER A 437 -2.74 13.45 2.29
C SER A 437 -2.39 13.17 3.75
N ALA A 438 -3.04 13.88 4.67
CA ALA A 438 -2.85 13.70 6.11
C ALA A 438 -3.22 12.27 6.55
N ILE A 439 -4.35 11.76 6.07
CA ILE A 439 -4.81 10.39 6.36
C ILE A 439 -3.88 9.36 5.75
N LYS A 440 -3.64 9.43 4.45
CA LYS A 440 -2.90 8.39 3.71
C LYS A 440 -1.42 8.36 4.09
N TYR A 441 -0.77 9.50 4.15
CA TYR A 441 0.61 9.57 4.58
C TYR A 441 0.78 9.21 6.05
N GLY A 442 -0.15 9.68 6.90
CA GLY A 442 -0.15 9.36 8.32
C GLY A 442 -0.21 7.85 8.60
N ASP A 443 -1.04 7.11 7.86
CA ASP A 443 -1.10 5.65 7.94
C ASP A 443 0.12 4.98 7.28
N LEU A 444 0.39 5.30 6.00
CA LEU A 444 1.41 4.64 5.19
C LEU A 444 2.85 4.90 5.64
N SER A 445 3.11 5.97 6.40
CA SER A 445 4.42 6.22 7.00
C SER A 445 4.79 5.24 8.12
N ASN A 446 3.81 4.49 8.63
CA ASN A 446 4.04 3.43 9.58
C ASN A 446 4.26 2.09 8.87
N GLN A 447 5.13 1.26 9.43
CA GLN A 447 5.30 -0.10 8.95
C GLN A 447 3.97 -0.85 9.06
N ALA A 448 3.51 -1.47 7.96
CA ALA A 448 2.17 -2.07 7.88
C ALA A 448 1.85 -3.02 9.04
N THR A 449 2.80 -3.90 9.42
CA THR A 449 2.61 -4.91 10.48
C THR A 449 2.59 -4.35 11.90
N LYS A 450 2.92 -3.06 12.09
CA LYS A 450 2.96 -2.42 13.41
C LYS A 450 1.64 -1.71 13.72
N ASP A 451 1.30 -1.72 15.02
CA ASP A 451 0.27 -0.84 15.55
C ASP A 451 0.80 0.60 15.59
N TYR A 452 -0.07 1.58 15.44
CA TYR A 452 0.32 2.98 15.58
C TYR A 452 -0.79 3.80 16.25
N VAL A 453 -0.42 4.97 16.77
CA VAL A 453 -1.35 5.92 17.37
C VAL A 453 -1.77 6.93 16.32
N PHE A 454 -3.08 7.01 16.08
CA PHE A 454 -3.70 8.03 15.25
C PHE A 454 -3.87 9.32 16.05
N ASP A 455 -3.30 10.41 15.57
CA ASP A 455 -3.36 11.73 16.17
C ASP A 455 -3.67 12.77 15.09
N ILE A 456 -4.89 13.32 15.11
CA ILE A 456 -5.35 14.29 14.11
C ILE A 456 -4.43 15.52 14.11
N ASP A 457 -4.10 16.07 15.29
CA ASP A 457 -3.26 17.28 15.40
C ASP A 457 -1.90 17.09 14.75
N ARG A 458 -1.30 15.91 14.98
CA ARG A 458 -0.01 15.55 14.39
C ARG A 458 -0.12 15.36 12.89
N PHE A 459 -1.12 14.63 12.40
CA PHE A 459 -1.24 14.28 10.99
C PHE A 459 -1.62 15.46 10.11
N THR A 460 -2.32 16.44 10.65
CA THR A 460 -2.71 17.68 9.97
C THR A 460 -1.68 18.81 10.14
N SER A 461 -0.52 18.54 10.74
CA SER A 461 0.56 19.52 10.88
C SER A 461 1.27 19.76 9.55
N PHE A 462 1.61 21.02 9.26
CA PHE A 462 2.47 21.42 8.14
C PHE A 462 3.96 21.28 8.46
N GLU A 463 4.30 20.80 9.63
CA GLU A 463 5.68 20.59 10.08
C GLU A 463 5.91 19.12 10.45
N GLY A 464 7.15 18.67 10.27
CA GLY A 464 7.57 17.31 10.58
C GLY A 464 7.20 16.29 9.48
N ASN A 465 7.21 15.02 9.85
CA ASN A 465 6.97 13.92 8.91
C ASN A 465 5.47 13.67 8.68
N THR A 466 4.85 14.50 7.86
CA THR A 466 3.40 14.53 7.61
C THR A 466 3.07 14.70 6.12
N GLY A 467 1.87 14.27 5.71
CA GLY A 467 1.36 14.50 4.35
C GLY A 467 1.31 15.99 3.98
N PRO A 468 0.70 16.86 4.82
CA PRO A 468 0.68 18.30 4.56
C PRO A 468 2.07 18.94 4.39
N TYR A 469 3.09 18.49 5.13
CA TYR A 469 4.47 18.96 4.95
C TYR A 469 5.02 18.60 3.55
N ILE A 470 4.80 17.38 3.10
CA ILE A 470 5.21 16.95 1.75
C ILE A 470 4.50 17.77 0.68
N LEU A 471 3.18 17.96 0.80
CA LEU A 471 2.42 18.79 -0.14
C LEU A 471 2.89 20.24 -0.15
N TYR A 472 3.16 20.81 1.02
CA TYR A 472 3.69 22.17 1.14
C TYR A 472 5.03 22.31 0.42
N THR A 473 5.91 21.32 0.51
CA THR A 473 7.18 21.28 -0.24
C THR A 473 6.94 21.28 -1.74
N ILE A 474 6.02 20.43 -2.24
CA ILE A 474 5.67 20.36 -3.67
C ILE A 474 5.09 21.71 -4.15
N VAL A 475 4.14 22.28 -3.40
CA VAL A 475 3.51 23.57 -3.75
C VAL A 475 4.53 24.70 -3.77
N ARG A 476 5.49 24.70 -2.84
CA ARG A 476 6.61 25.68 -2.85
C ARG A 476 7.44 25.56 -4.13
N ILE A 477 7.78 24.34 -4.56
CA ILE A 477 8.50 24.14 -5.82
C ILE A 477 7.66 24.63 -7.01
N LYS A 478 6.38 24.26 -7.08
CA LYS A 478 5.45 24.74 -8.11
C LYS A 478 5.41 26.26 -8.17
N SER A 479 5.34 26.91 -7.03
CA SER A 479 5.32 28.39 -6.94
C SER A 479 6.58 29.03 -7.50
N ILE A 480 7.77 28.46 -7.22
CA ILE A 480 9.04 28.97 -7.77
C ILE A 480 9.06 28.80 -9.29
N LEU A 481 8.71 27.64 -9.81
CA LEU A 481 8.68 27.35 -11.24
C LEU A 481 7.67 28.24 -11.97
N ASN A 482 6.47 28.42 -11.43
CA ASN A 482 5.43 29.27 -12.00
C ASN A 482 5.87 30.76 -12.03
N ARG A 483 6.47 31.25 -10.96
CA ARG A 483 6.97 32.62 -10.90
C ARG A 483 8.03 32.89 -11.98
N TYR A 484 8.98 31.97 -12.17
CA TYR A 484 9.97 32.10 -13.24
C TYR A 484 9.32 32.16 -14.62
N LYS A 485 8.29 31.34 -14.87
CA LYS A 485 7.52 31.35 -16.13
C LYS A 485 6.74 32.64 -16.32
N GLU A 486 6.10 33.16 -15.26
CA GLU A 486 5.36 34.42 -15.30
C GLU A 486 6.28 35.62 -15.58
N GLU A 487 7.55 35.58 -15.16
CA GLU A 487 8.58 36.55 -15.44
C GLU A 487 9.19 36.40 -16.87
N GLY A 488 8.63 35.49 -17.70
CA GLY A 488 9.05 35.27 -19.09
C GLY A 488 10.17 34.25 -19.25
N GLY A 489 10.51 33.52 -18.19
CA GLY A 489 11.52 32.47 -18.22
C GLY A 489 11.04 31.18 -18.96
N ASN A 490 12.00 30.48 -19.55
CA ASN A 490 11.76 29.21 -20.24
C ASN A 490 12.23 28.02 -19.37
N LEU A 491 11.29 27.24 -18.84
CA LEU A 491 11.60 26.07 -18.04
C LEU A 491 12.22 24.89 -18.83
N GLU A 492 12.12 24.94 -20.18
CA GLU A 492 12.76 23.94 -21.04
C GLU A 492 14.22 24.26 -21.34
N ALA A 493 14.65 25.52 -21.07
CA ALA A 493 16.03 25.93 -21.27
C ALA A 493 16.97 25.37 -20.20
N GLY A 494 18.24 25.26 -20.55
CA GLY A 494 19.31 24.82 -19.65
C GLY A 494 19.33 23.33 -19.36
N GLU A 495 20.28 22.93 -18.54
CA GLU A 495 20.52 21.56 -18.10
C GLU A 495 20.98 21.55 -16.64
N ILE A 496 20.92 20.38 -15.99
CA ILE A 496 21.45 20.21 -14.63
C ILE A 496 22.99 20.28 -14.69
N LEU A 497 23.56 21.26 -14.01
CA LEU A 497 25.00 21.46 -13.88
C LEU A 497 25.55 20.84 -12.58
N PRO A 498 26.88 20.67 -12.46
CA PRO A 498 27.51 20.27 -11.22
C PRO A 498 27.08 21.13 -10.03
N ALA A 499 26.96 20.53 -8.86
CA ALA A 499 26.54 21.23 -7.64
C ALA A 499 27.52 22.35 -7.26
N VAL A 500 26.99 23.49 -6.84
CA VAL A 500 27.79 24.65 -6.40
C VAL A 500 27.93 24.71 -4.87
N ASN A 501 27.15 23.93 -4.14
CA ASN A 501 27.22 23.83 -2.68
C ASN A 501 26.79 22.45 -2.18
N ALA A 502 27.05 22.17 -0.90
CA ALA A 502 26.80 20.88 -0.28
C ALA A 502 25.30 20.54 -0.20
N SER A 503 24.43 21.49 0.04
CA SER A 503 22.99 21.25 0.13
C SER A 503 22.38 20.89 -1.23
N GLN A 504 22.85 21.52 -2.32
CA GLN A 504 22.48 21.12 -3.68
C GLN A 504 22.94 19.68 -3.97
N LYS A 505 24.21 19.37 -3.68
CA LYS A 505 24.75 18.02 -3.89
C LYS A 505 23.97 16.97 -3.08
N ASN A 506 23.61 17.27 -1.85
CA ASN A 506 22.80 16.38 -1.02
C ASN A 506 21.42 16.11 -1.64
N LEU A 507 20.73 17.16 -2.13
CA LEU A 507 19.46 16.98 -2.85
C LEU A 507 19.65 16.10 -4.10
N MET A 508 20.68 16.35 -4.88
CA MET A 508 21.00 15.56 -6.07
C MET A 508 21.23 14.08 -5.74
N LEU A 509 21.95 13.77 -4.66
CA LEU A 509 22.18 12.40 -4.19
C LEU A 509 20.90 11.73 -3.69
N GLU A 510 20.06 12.47 -2.95
CA GLU A 510 18.77 11.92 -2.49
C GLU A 510 17.87 11.52 -3.66
N LEU A 511 17.80 12.33 -4.71
CA LEU A 511 17.01 12.01 -5.91
C LEU A 511 17.44 10.70 -6.56
N THR A 512 18.73 10.38 -6.57
CA THR A 512 19.24 9.13 -7.20
C THR A 512 18.74 7.85 -6.52
N LYS A 513 18.23 7.92 -5.30
CA LYS A 513 17.72 6.77 -4.54
C LYS A 513 16.31 6.33 -4.96
N PHE A 514 15.60 7.11 -5.78
CA PHE A 514 14.21 6.85 -6.16
C PHE A 514 14.00 5.44 -6.71
N GLY A 515 14.76 5.04 -7.73
CA GLY A 515 14.61 3.75 -8.38
C GLY A 515 14.69 2.56 -7.41
N SER A 516 15.72 2.55 -6.56
CA SER A 516 15.91 1.49 -5.55
C SER A 516 14.82 1.53 -4.47
N THR A 517 14.37 2.70 -4.09
CA THR A 517 13.30 2.85 -3.09
C THR A 517 11.99 2.24 -3.57
N ILE A 518 11.58 2.54 -4.81
CA ILE A 518 10.33 2.02 -5.38
C ILE A 518 10.39 0.49 -5.55
N GLU A 519 11.50 -0.03 -6.08
CA GLU A 519 11.67 -1.47 -6.25
C GLU A 519 11.64 -2.22 -4.90
N ASN A 520 12.37 -1.72 -3.90
CA ASN A 520 12.38 -2.30 -2.56
C ASN A 520 11.00 -2.19 -1.87
N ALA A 521 10.30 -1.06 -2.05
CA ALA A 521 8.96 -0.88 -1.49
C ALA A 521 7.97 -1.90 -2.07
N PHE A 522 8.09 -2.23 -3.36
CA PHE A 522 7.27 -3.26 -3.99
C PHE A 522 7.65 -4.66 -3.52
N GLU A 523 8.93 -5.01 -3.52
CA GLU A 523 9.41 -6.34 -3.14
C GLU A 523 9.03 -6.70 -1.71
N GLU A 524 9.20 -5.75 -0.79
CA GLU A 524 8.89 -5.93 0.62
C GLU A 524 7.44 -5.60 0.99
N LYS A 525 6.61 -5.18 0.01
CA LYS A 525 5.23 -4.71 0.25
C LYS A 525 5.17 -3.59 1.32
N ALA A 526 6.08 -2.63 1.19
CA ALA A 526 6.44 -1.66 2.24
C ALA A 526 6.30 -0.19 1.79
N PRO A 527 5.07 0.34 1.60
CA PRO A 527 4.86 1.74 1.22
C PRO A 527 5.54 2.76 2.15
N HIS A 528 5.75 2.43 3.43
CA HIS A 528 6.44 3.31 4.38
C HIS A 528 7.87 3.69 3.96
N LYS A 529 8.52 2.89 3.11
CA LYS A 529 9.83 3.23 2.53
C LYS A 529 9.75 4.41 1.58
N ILE A 530 8.66 4.53 0.83
CA ILE A 530 8.41 5.69 -0.04
C ILE A 530 8.17 6.92 0.83
N CYS A 531 7.37 6.81 1.90
CA CYS A 531 7.14 7.91 2.84
C CYS A 531 8.45 8.42 3.45
N ALA A 532 9.29 7.53 3.95
CA ALA A 532 10.60 7.88 4.49
C ALA A 532 11.48 8.58 3.45
N TYR A 533 11.52 8.05 2.24
CA TYR A 533 12.30 8.62 1.13
C TYR A 533 11.86 10.06 0.78
N ILE A 534 10.56 10.29 0.56
CA ILE A 534 10.08 11.62 0.16
C ILE A 534 10.20 12.65 1.29
N TYR A 535 10.20 12.21 2.54
CA TYR A 535 10.52 13.06 3.67
C TYR A 535 11.97 13.55 3.62
N GLU A 536 12.93 12.65 3.35
CA GLU A 536 14.35 13.03 3.18
C GLU A 536 14.57 13.93 1.96
N VAL A 537 13.92 13.65 0.82
CA VAL A 537 13.97 14.52 -0.35
C VAL A 537 13.42 15.91 -0.02
N SER A 538 12.31 16.00 0.70
CA SER A 538 11.71 17.27 1.11
C SER A 538 12.62 18.07 2.04
N ASN A 539 13.28 17.40 2.99
CA ASN A 539 14.26 18.04 3.87
C ASN A 539 15.49 18.53 3.10
N ALA A 540 16.01 17.72 2.18
CA ALA A 540 17.14 18.09 1.33
C ALA A 540 16.80 19.29 0.43
N PHE A 541 15.60 19.30 -0.17
CA PHE A 541 15.11 20.47 -0.93
C PHE A 541 15.01 21.71 -0.05
N ASN A 542 14.42 21.62 1.14
CA ASN A 542 14.27 22.78 2.01
C ASN A 542 15.63 23.34 2.44
N SER A 543 16.62 22.50 2.73
CA SER A 543 18.00 22.95 3.01
C SER A 543 18.59 23.69 1.80
N PHE A 544 18.49 23.13 0.61
CA PHE A 544 18.94 23.77 -0.63
C PHE A 544 18.24 25.10 -0.86
N TYR A 545 16.92 25.16 -0.69
CA TYR A 545 16.12 26.39 -0.86
C TYR A 545 16.52 27.51 0.12
N HIS A 546 16.82 27.18 1.36
CA HIS A 546 17.24 28.15 2.36
C HIS A 546 18.65 28.69 2.13
N GLU A 547 19.55 27.89 1.61
CA GLU A 547 20.94 28.25 1.37
C GLU A 547 21.19 28.91 0.00
N THR A 548 20.23 28.80 -0.95
CA THR A 548 20.43 29.19 -2.34
C THR A 548 19.37 30.18 -2.79
N LYS A 549 19.81 31.30 -3.33
CA LYS A 549 18.94 32.33 -3.93
C LYS A 549 18.58 31.96 -5.37
N ILE A 550 17.64 31.02 -5.54
CA ILE A 550 17.33 30.38 -6.82
C ILE A 550 16.91 31.39 -7.91
N LEU A 551 15.85 32.19 -7.66
CA LEU A 551 15.31 33.13 -8.65
C LEU A 551 16.16 34.38 -8.84
N SER A 552 16.95 34.76 -7.84
CA SER A 552 17.84 35.91 -7.91
C SER A 552 19.29 35.54 -8.26
N GLU A 553 19.55 34.30 -8.71
CA GLU A 553 20.84 33.91 -9.29
C GLU A 553 21.11 34.74 -10.55
N GLU A 554 22.28 35.35 -10.62
CA GLU A 554 22.67 36.25 -11.72
C GLU A 554 23.17 35.48 -12.94
N ASN A 555 23.83 34.34 -12.72
CA ASN A 555 24.26 33.44 -13.78
C ASN A 555 23.06 32.69 -14.35
N GLN A 556 22.67 33.04 -15.58
CA GLN A 556 21.49 32.44 -16.23
C GLN A 556 21.57 30.92 -16.36
N ALA A 557 22.72 30.38 -16.75
CA ALA A 557 22.90 28.93 -16.87
C ALA A 557 22.74 28.21 -15.51
N GLN A 558 23.27 28.83 -14.46
CA GLN A 558 23.15 28.27 -13.09
C GLN A 558 21.71 28.37 -12.59
N LYS A 559 21.00 29.48 -12.87
CA LYS A 559 19.58 29.63 -12.54
C LYS A 559 18.74 28.54 -13.22
N GLU A 560 18.94 28.35 -14.52
CA GLU A 560 18.25 27.29 -15.29
C GLU A 560 18.56 25.91 -14.76
N SER A 561 19.80 25.64 -14.35
CA SER A 561 20.20 24.39 -13.69
C SER A 561 19.43 24.15 -12.38
N PHE A 562 19.30 25.17 -11.53
CA PHE A 562 18.50 25.07 -10.32
C PHE A 562 17.04 24.74 -10.63
N LEU A 563 16.45 25.40 -11.62
CA LEU A 563 15.06 25.19 -12.00
C LEU A 563 14.82 23.79 -12.61
N LYS A 564 15.77 23.26 -13.40
CA LYS A 564 15.74 21.88 -13.88
C LYS A 564 15.80 20.88 -12.73
N LEU A 565 16.65 21.12 -11.75
CA LEU A 565 16.74 20.28 -10.54
C LEU A 565 15.43 20.33 -9.73
N LEU A 566 14.81 21.50 -9.60
CA LEU A 566 13.51 21.65 -8.96
C LEU A 566 12.40 20.92 -9.72
N GLY A 567 12.41 20.99 -11.05
CA GLY A 567 11.49 20.25 -11.91
C GLY A 567 11.57 18.75 -11.65
N LEU A 568 12.77 18.19 -11.68
CA LEU A 568 13.00 16.78 -11.38
C LEU A 568 12.57 16.41 -9.94
N THR A 569 12.87 17.27 -8.97
CA THR A 569 12.46 17.07 -7.57
C THR A 569 10.93 16.99 -7.44
N LYS A 570 10.22 17.94 -8.09
CA LYS A 570 8.75 17.97 -8.12
C LYS A 570 8.19 16.69 -8.74
N ASP A 571 8.71 16.28 -9.89
CA ASP A 571 8.20 15.12 -10.62
C ASP A 571 8.40 13.83 -9.82
N ILE A 572 9.52 13.68 -9.13
CA ILE A 572 9.80 12.52 -8.23
C ILE A 572 8.85 12.54 -7.03
N LEU A 573 8.65 13.70 -6.39
CA LEU A 573 7.73 13.83 -5.26
C LEU A 573 6.27 13.54 -5.69
N GLU A 574 5.81 14.12 -6.81
CA GLU A 574 4.46 13.90 -7.34
C GLU A 574 4.23 12.44 -7.75
N THR A 575 5.21 11.82 -8.40
CA THR A 575 5.15 10.37 -8.71
C THR A 575 5.05 9.54 -7.44
N SER A 576 5.85 9.87 -6.43
CA SER A 576 5.85 9.13 -5.15
C SER A 576 4.51 9.23 -4.44
N ILE A 577 3.91 10.43 -4.35
CA ILE A 577 2.61 10.60 -3.68
C ILE A 577 1.47 9.96 -4.48
N ASP A 578 1.55 9.92 -5.81
CA ASP A 578 0.59 9.18 -6.63
C ASP A 578 0.65 7.67 -6.32
N LEU A 579 1.84 7.10 -6.14
CA LEU A 579 2.03 5.71 -5.71
C LEU A 579 1.49 5.45 -4.29
N LEU A 580 1.44 6.47 -3.45
CA LEU A 580 0.80 6.42 -2.14
C LEU A 580 -0.72 6.70 -2.20
N GLY A 581 -1.23 7.14 -3.35
CA GLY A 581 -2.66 7.31 -3.63
C GLY A 581 -3.22 8.67 -3.28
N PHE A 582 -2.42 9.75 -3.29
CA PHE A 582 -2.90 11.12 -3.14
C PHE A 582 -2.16 12.08 -4.09
N SER A 583 -2.60 13.31 -4.17
CA SER A 583 -2.07 14.33 -5.08
C SER A 583 -1.79 15.64 -4.36
N ALA A 584 -1.06 16.53 -5.00
CA ALA A 584 -0.79 17.87 -4.49
C ALA A 584 -1.71 18.91 -5.15
N PRO A 585 -2.20 19.92 -4.40
CA PRO A 585 -2.90 21.05 -4.97
C PRO A 585 -1.93 21.96 -5.71
N ASP A 586 -2.45 22.89 -6.50
CA ASP A 586 -1.61 23.88 -7.19
C ASP A 586 -1.16 25.00 -6.25
N ARG A 587 -1.98 25.31 -5.24
CA ARG A 587 -1.72 26.32 -4.21
C ARG A 587 -2.19 25.82 -2.85
N MET A 588 -1.53 26.28 -1.83
CA MET A 588 -1.82 25.86 -0.46
C MET A 588 -1.50 26.97 0.55
#